data_9d34e37ceb4eb5d79f9f2f37f2e008be
#
_entry.id   9d34e37ceb4eb5d79f9f2f37f2e008be
#
_cell.length_a   1.000
_cell.length_b   1.000
_cell.length_c   1.000
_cell.angle_alpha   90.00
_cell.angle_beta   90.00
_cell.angle_gamma   90.00
#
_symmetry.space_group_name_H-M   'P 1'
#
loop_
_entity.id
_entity.type
_entity.pdbx_description
1 polymer ?
#
loop_
_entity_poly.entity_id
_entity_poly.type
_entity_poly.pdbx_seq_one_letter_code
_entity_poly.pdbx_strand_id
1 'polypeptide(L)'
;MCGIVGFCGNKQAAPILLDGLSKLEYRGYDSAGLAVRDGSAQVQIVKAKGRLKELYAKTNGGQSLIGTCGIGHTRWATHGEPSETNAHPHASADGNVVAVHNGIIENYQELKEKLLHNGYTFYSQTDTEVAVKLIDYYYKKYEHTPTDALSHAMIRMRGSYALAVMFKEYPGEIYVARKDSPMIIGVQDGECYVASDVPAILKYTRKVYYIGNLEMARLANGEVTFYNVDEEVIEKPLTEIKWDAEAAEKAGFEHFMMKEIHEQPKAVRDTLNSVLVDGKLDMSAVGLIDEDIKKIDQICIVACGSAYHVGVAAQYVIEDLAQIPVRTELASEFRYRKPLLSKNELVIIVSQSGETADSLAALRLAKENGIKTLGIVNVVGSSIAREADNVFYTLAGPEIAVATTKAYSTQLIAAYCLAIQFAIVRGTIDEAKYLELIQEMAQLPDKIQKIIEDKERIQWFAAKQVNAKDIFFIGRGLDYAVSLEGSLKMKEISYIHSEAYAAGELKHGTISLIEDGTLVIGVLTQSELYEKTVSNMVECRSRGAYLMGLTTYGNYNIEDTADFTVYIPKTDEHFMTSLAVIPLQLMGYYVSVSKGLDVDKPRNLAKSVTVE
;
A
#
# COMPACT_ATOMS: atom_id res chain seq x y z
N MET A 1 1.85 -7.85 -6.47
CA MET A 1 0.45 -7.91 -6.97
C MET A 1 0.35 -7.52 -8.42
N CYS A 2 -0.74 -7.91 -9.08
CA CYS A 2 -0.94 -7.74 -10.52
C CYS A 2 -1.62 -6.41 -10.86
N GLY A 3 -1.45 -5.95 -12.12
CA GLY A 3 -2.16 -4.80 -12.68
C GLY A 3 -3.10 -5.24 -13.80
N ILE A 4 -4.37 -4.82 -13.74
CA ILE A 4 -5.35 -4.99 -14.81
C ILE A 4 -5.64 -3.66 -15.48
N VAL A 5 -5.70 -3.66 -16.81
CA VAL A 5 -6.25 -2.57 -17.62
C VAL A 5 -7.16 -3.16 -18.68
N GLY A 6 -8.34 -2.58 -18.88
CA GLY A 6 -9.26 -2.91 -19.96
C GLY A 6 -9.72 -1.64 -20.68
N PHE A 7 -10.01 -1.75 -21.95
CA PHE A 7 -10.52 -0.66 -22.77
C PHE A 7 -11.51 -1.19 -23.81
N CYS A 8 -12.65 -0.54 -23.93
CA CYS A 8 -13.56 -0.71 -25.08
C CYS A 8 -14.12 0.65 -25.52
N GLY A 9 -14.06 0.93 -26.82
CA GLY A 9 -14.44 2.22 -27.37
C GLY A 9 -14.13 2.33 -28.85
N ASN A 10 -13.80 3.55 -29.30
CA ASN A 10 -13.56 3.85 -30.71
C ASN A 10 -12.07 3.99 -31.10
N LYS A 11 -11.15 3.92 -30.11
CA LYS A 11 -9.70 4.03 -30.32
C LYS A 11 -9.03 2.66 -30.36
N GLN A 12 -7.80 2.61 -30.88
CA GLN A 12 -6.98 1.40 -30.79
C GLN A 12 -6.69 1.05 -29.33
N ALA A 13 -7.05 -0.16 -28.91
CA ALA A 13 -6.97 -0.58 -27.51
C ALA A 13 -5.52 -0.80 -27.05
N ALA A 14 -4.67 -1.45 -27.85
CA ALA A 14 -3.35 -1.87 -27.40
C ALA A 14 -2.45 -0.73 -26.89
N PRO A 15 -2.34 0.45 -27.53
CA PRO A 15 -1.57 1.58 -26.98
C PRO A 15 -2.12 2.08 -25.65
N ILE A 16 -3.45 2.14 -25.48
CA ILE A 16 -4.11 2.56 -24.23
C ILE A 16 -3.82 1.56 -23.10
N LEU A 17 -3.91 0.26 -23.40
CA LEU A 17 -3.61 -0.81 -22.46
C LEU A 17 -2.15 -0.76 -22.01
N LEU A 18 -1.19 -0.57 -22.94
CA LEU A 18 0.22 -0.46 -22.61
C LEU A 18 0.54 0.79 -21.77
N ASP A 19 -0.07 1.94 -22.09
CA ASP A 19 0.08 3.16 -21.30
C ASP A 19 -0.44 2.96 -19.87
N GLY A 20 -1.66 2.41 -19.73
CA GLY A 20 -2.22 2.10 -18.41
C GLY A 20 -1.42 1.07 -17.63
N LEU A 21 -0.95 0.00 -18.27
CA LEU A 21 -0.10 -1.01 -17.62
C LEU A 21 1.26 -0.44 -17.19
N SER A 22 1.80 0.54 -17.91
CA SER A 22 3.03 1.22 -17.52
C SER A 22 2.89 1.94 -16.18
N LYS A 23 1.71 2.46 -15.89
CA LYS A 23 1.36 3.10 -14.61
C LYS A 23 1.08 2.09 -13.49
N LEU A 24 0.91 0.80 -13.81
CA LEU A 24 0.67 -0.29 -12.86
C LEU A 24 1.86 -1.25 -12.70
N GLU A 25 2.99 -1.00 -13.39
CA GLU A 25 4.14 -1.91 -13.33
C GLU A 25 4.72 -2.06 -11.91
N TYR A 26 4.51 -1.07 -11.03
CA TYR A 26 4.86 -1.18 -9.61
C TYR A 26 4.06 -2.26 -8.85
N ARG A 27 2.95 -2.74 -9.45
CA ARG A 27 2.14 -3.83 -8.89
C ARG A 27 2.60 -5.22 -9.34
N GLY A 28 3.22 -5.36 -10.52
CA GLY A 28 3.69 -6.63 -11.03
C GLY A 28 4.58 -6.43 -12.25
N TYR A 29 5.67 -7.20 -12.33
CA TYR A 29 6.69 -7.06 -13.35
C TYR A 29 7.36 -8.39 -13.77
N ASP A 30 6.78 -9.53 -13.38
CA ASP A 30 7.32 -10.88 -13.67
C ASP A 30 6.98 -11.34 -15.07
N SER A 31 5.83 -10.93 -15.55
CA SER A 31 5.35 -11.14 -16.91
C SER A 31 4.21 -10.17 -17.24
N ALA A 32 3.93 -9.98 -18.52
CA ALA A 32 2.84 -9.12 -18.98
C ALA A 32 2.20 -9.70 -20.24
N GLY A 33 0.97 -9.26 -20.53
CA GLY A 33 0.31 -9.63 -21.77
C GLY A 33 -0.93 -8.84 -22.07
N LEU A 34 -1.34 -8.89 -23.34
CA LEU A 34 -2.53 -8.23 -23.89
C LEU A 34 -3.38 -9.23 -24.65
N ALA A 35 -4.69 -9.01 -24.61
CA ALA A 35 -5.64 -9.59 -25.53
C ALA A 35 -6.44 -8.45 -26.18
N VAL A 36 -6.51 -8.41 -27.51
CA VAL A 36 -7.21 -7.36 -28.27
C VAL A 36 -8.11 -7.99 -29.32
N ARG A 37 -9.29 -7.39 -29.55
CA ARG A 37 -10.25 -7.76 -30.61
C ARG A 37 -10.57 -6.57 -31.50
N ASP A 38 -10.75 -6.85 -32.80
CA ASP A 38 -11.04 -5.89 -33.85
C ASP A 38 -12.52 -5.89 -34.31
N GLY A 39 -13.41 -6.51 -33.55
CA GLY A 39 -14.79 -6.76 -33.94
C GLY A 39 -15.00 -8.11 -34.65
N SER A 40 -13.93 -8.82 -35.00
CA SER A 40 -13.99 -10.24 -35.44
C SER A 40 -14.10 -11.17 -34.25
N ALA A 41 -14.48 -12.41 -34.52
CA ALA A 41 -14.53 -13.44 -33.49
C ALA A 41 -13.16 -13.86 -32.95
N GLN A 42 -12.07 -13.46 -33.61
CA GLN A 42 -10.71 -13.81 -33.21
C GLN A 42 -10.13 -12.81 -32.22
N VAL A 43 -9.43 -13.31 -31.22
CA VAL A 43 -8.68 -12.52 -30.25
C VAL A 43 -7.18 -12.66 -30.56
N GLN A 44 -6.48 -11.52 -30.57
CA GLN A 44 -5.03 -11.47 -30.69
C GLN A 44 -4.45 -11.43 -29.29
N ILE A 45 -3.68 -12.45 -28.88
CA ILE A 45 -3.06 -12.55 -27.56
C ILE A 45 -1.54 -12.50 -27.72
N VAL A 46 -0.88 -11.56 -27.04
CA VAL A 46 0.57 -11.47 -26.96
C VAL A 46 1.00 -11.44 -25.51
N LYS A 47 1.97 -12.27 -25.16
CA LYS A 47 2.52 -12.41 -23.81
C LYS A 47 4.04 -12.27 -23.82
N ALA A 48 4.61 -11.79 -22.72
CA ALA A 48 6.04 -11.70 -22.51
C ALA A 48 6.40 -12.03 -21.05
N LYS A 49 7.51 -12.77 -20.87
CA LYS A 49 8.16 -12.92 -19.57
C LYS A 49 9.00 -11.67 -19.29
N GLY A 50 9.02 -11.23 -18.05
CA GLY A 50 9.79 -10.07 -17.61
C GLY A 50 8.97 -8.77 -17.59
N ARG A 51 9.65 -7.65 -17.54
CA ARG A 51 9.05 -6.32 -17.41
C ARG A 51 8.22 -5.93 -18.64
N LEU A 52 7.35 -4.94 -18.49
CA LEU A 52 6.45 -4.47 -19.55
C LEU A 52 7.17 -4.06 -20.83
N LYS A 53 8.43 -3.61 -20.75
CA LYS A 53 9.26 -3.29 -21.91
C LYS A 53 9.39 -4.44 -22.92
N GLU A 54 9.38 -5.69 -22.44
CA GLU A 54 9.46 -6.87 -23.31
C GLU A 54 8.16 -7.05 -24.13
N LEU A 55 7.02 -6.81 -23.48
CA LEU A 55 5.72 -6.82 -24.15
C LEU A 55 5.60 -5.65 -25.14
N TYR A 56 6.09 -4.46 -24.74
CA TYR A 56 6.12 -3.28 -25.60
C TYR A 56 6.92 -3.53 -26.89
N ALA A 57 8.09 -4.16 -26.76
CA ALA A 57 8.91 -4.54 -27.92
C ALA A 57 8.22 -5.58 -28.82
N LYS A 58 7.62 -6.64 -28.23
CA LYS A 58 6.90 -7.69 -28.98
C LYS A 58 5.68 -7.15 -29.75
N THR A 59 5.04 -6.10 -29.25
CA THR A 59 3.84 -5.52 -29.86
C THR A 59 4.15 -4.28 -30.71
N ASN A 60 5.42 -3.95 -30.90
CA ASN A 60 5.85 -2.71 -31.57
C ASN A 60 5.10 -1.48 -30.99
N GLY A 61 5.13 -1.32 -29.66
CA GLY A 61 4.39 -0.27 -28.98
C GLY A 61 2.88 -0.37 -29.11
N GLY A 62 2.34 -1.58 -29.31
CA GLY A 62 0.92 -1.84 -29.50
C GLY A 62 0.45 -1.72 -30.97
N GLN A 63 1.31 -1.30 -31.88
CA GLN A 63 0.91 -1.08 -33.29
C GLN A 63 0.65 -2.38 -34.06
N SER A 64 1.21 -3.52 -33.61
CA SER A 64 1.00 -4.81 -34.23
C SER A 64 -0.35 -5.47 -33.87
N LEU A 65 -1.08 -4.93 -32.90
CA LEU A 65 -2.36 -5.43 -32.44
C LEU A 65 -3.46 -4.43 -32.85
N ILE A 66 -4.34 -4.87 -33.72
CA ILE A 66 -5.43 -4.02 -34.24
C ILE A 66 -6.72 -4.40 -33.54
N GLY A 67 -7.43 -3.41 -32.97
CA GLY A 67 -8.72 -3.61 -32.33
C GLY A 67 -9.05 -2.52 -31.34
N THR A 68 -10.35 -2.34 -31.10
CA THR A 68 -10.90 -1.26 -30.26
C THR A 68 -11.41 -1.78 -28.90
N CYS A 69 -11.31 -3.07 -28.65
CA CYS A 69 -11.64 -3.69 -27.37
C CYS A 69 -10.51 -4.61 -26.93
N GLY A 70 -10.08 -4.49 -25.67
CA GLY A 70 -9.00 -5.33 -25.17
C GLY A 70 -8.81 -5.27 -23.67
N ILE A 71 -8.08 -6.25 -23.16
CA ILE A 71 -7.66 -6.39 -21.76
C ILE A 71 -6.18 -6.64 -21.67
N GLY A 72 -5.54 -6.13 -20.66
CA GLY A 72 -4.12 -6.27 -20.43
C GLY A 72 -3.79 -6.50 -18.96
N HIS A 73 -2.62 -7.08 -18.74
CA HIS A 73 -2.20 -7.50 -17.41
C HIS A 73 -0.69 -7.40 -17.21
N THR A 74 -0.27 -6.96 -16.02
CA THR A 74 1.08 -7.15 -15.49
C THR A 74 1.02 -8.07 -14.29
N ARG A 75 1.81 -9.16 -14.30
CA ARG A 75 1.71 -10.24 -13.34
C ARG A 75 2.77 -10.14 -12.25
N TRP A 76 2.35 -10.41 -11.03
CA TRP A 76 3.14 -10.85 -9.91
C TRP A 76 2.82 -12.33 -9.67
N ALA A 77 3.79 -13.21 -9.83
CA ALA A 77 3.56 -14.65 -9.78
C ALA A 77 3.19 -15.12 -8.38
N THR A 78 2.01 -15.75 -8.26
CA THR A 78 1.53 -16.46 -7.06
C THR A 78 1.47 -17.97 -7.32
N HIS A 79 0.87 -18.39 -8.44
CA HIS A 79 0.74 -19.76 -8.88
C HIS A 79 1.44 -19.97 -10.23
N GLY A 80 2.40 -20.88 -10.27
CA GLY A 80 3.25 -21.13 -11.44
C GLY A 80 4.36 -20.09 -11.63
N GLU A 81 5.53 -20.54 -12.09
CA GLU A 81 6.70 -19.71 -12.30
C GLU A 81 6.47 -18.59 -13.34
N PRO A 82 7.25 -17.49 -13.29
CA PRO A 82 7.23 -16.46 -14.33
C PRO A 82 7.61 -17.04 -15.71
N SER A 83 6.63 -17.13 -16.61
CA SER A 83 6.80 -17.63 -17.97
C SER A 83 5.73 -17.03 -18.89
N GLU A 84 5.90 -17.13 -20.21
CA GLU A 84 4.88 -16.72 -21.18
C GLU A 84 3.62 -17.58 -21.07
N THR A 85 3.77 -18.86 -20.78
CA THR A 85 2.64 -19.80 -20.61
C THR A 85 1.77 -19.39 -19.42
N ASN A 86 2.38 -19.02 -18.30
CA ASN A 86 1.71 -18.62 -17.07
C ASN A 86 1.34 -17.12 -17.03
N ALA A 87 1.79 -16.32 -18.01
CA ALA A 87 1.38 -14.92 -18.13
C ALA A 87 -0.11 -14.80 -18.52
N HIS A 88 -0.80 -13.77 -18.03
CA HIS A 88 -2.16 -13.43 -18.48
C HIS A 88 -2.10 -12.61 -19.78
N PRO A 89 -3.18 -12.59 -20.58
CA PRO A 89 -4.47 -13.26 -20.44
C PRO A 89 -4.42 -14.78 -20.65
N HIS A 90 -5.39 -15.51 -20.05
CA HIS A 90 -5.68 -16.90 -20.34
C HIS A 90 -6.93 -17.03 -21.20
N ALA A 91 -7.02 -18.11 -21.99
CA ALA A 91 -8.14 -18.38 -22.89
C ALA A 91 -8.67 -19.80 -22.69
N SER A 92 -9.98 -19.98 -22.95
CA SER A 92 -10.57 -21.31 -23.15
C SER A 92 -10.03 -21.95 -24.43
N ALA A 93 -10.14 -23.28 -24.56
CA ALA A 93 -9.56 -24.04 -25.66
C ALA A 93 -10.04 -23.59 -27.06
N ASP A 94 -11.28 -23.17 -27.17
CA ASP A 94 -11.93 -22.65 -28.38
C ASP A 94 -11.91 -21.12 -28.51
N GLY A 95 -11.27 -20.44 -27.53
CA GLY A 95 -11.19 -18.98 -27.48
C GLY A 95 -12.52 -18.27 -27.18
N ASN A 96 -13.53 -18.99 -26.71
CA ASN A 96 -14.83 -18.40 -26.36
C ASN A 96 -14.71 -17.40 -25.22
N VAL A 97 -13.87 -17.70 -24.23
CA VAL A 97 -13.61 -16.87 -23.06
C VAL A 97 -12.14 -16.54 -22.98
N VAL A 98 -11.82 -15.25 -22.83
CA VAL A 98 -10.48 -14.75 -22.58
C VAL A 98 -10.52 -13.82 -21.39
N ALA A 99 -9.67 -14.03 -20.39
CA ALA A 99 -9.68 -13.19 -19.19
C ALA A 99 -8.30 -12.94 -18.60
N VAL A 100 -8.25 -11.85 -17.80
CA VAL A 100 -7.18 -11.51 -16.87
C VAL A 100 -7.73 -11.52 -15.45
N HIS A 101 -6.87 -11.79 -14.48
CA HIS A 101 -7.26 -11.99 -13.09
C HIS A 101 -6.23 -11.42 -12.14
N ASN A 102 -6.68 -10.67 -11.14
CA ASN A 102 -5.96 -10.32 -9.93
C ASN A 102 -6.59 -11.03 -8.75
N GLY A 103 -5.81 -11.65 -7.91
CA GLY A 103 -6.29 -12.38 -6.74
C GLY A 103 -5.75 -13.80 -6.65
N ILE A 104 -6.38 -14.60 -5.81
CA ILE A 104 -6.10 -16.03 -5.64
C ILE A 104 -7.42 -16.79 -5.55
N ILE A 105 -7.59 -17.81 -6.37
CA ILE A 105 -8.71 -18.74 -6.29
C ILE A 105 -8.27 -19.92 -5.41
N GLU A 106 -8.59 -19.86 -4.13
CA GLU A 106 -8.11 -20.81 -3.11
C GLU A 106 -8.50 -22.26 -3.39
N ASN A 107 -9.69 -22.49 -3.93
CA ASN A 107 -10.17 -23.81 -4.26
C ASN A 107 -9.94 -24.22 -5.73
N TYR A 108 -8.93 -23.63 -6.39
CA TYR A 108 -8.66 -23.89 -7.80
C TYR A 108 -8.39 -25.37 -8.11
N GLN A 109 -7.78 -26.12 -7.20
CA GLN A 109 -7.51 -27.56 -7.40
C GLN A 109 -8.81 -28.37 -7.48
N GLU A 110 -9.74 -28.14 -6.56
CA GLU A 110 -11.08 -28.77 -6.58
C GLU A 110 -11.83 -28.45 -7.89
N LEU A 111 -11.81 -27.16 -8.29
CA LEU A 111 -12.44 -26.72 -9.53
C LEU A 111 -11.77 -27.33 -10.76
N LYS A 112 -10.43 -27.45 -10.76
CA LYS A 112 -9.66 -28.08 -11.83
C LYS A 112 -10.01 -29.54 -12.00
N GLU A 113 -10.10 -30.30 -10.90
CA GLU A 113 -10.52 -31.71 -10.93
C GLU A 113 -11.92 -31.88 -11.54
N LYS A 114 -12.87 -31.05 -11.11
CA LYS A 114 -14.22 -31.02 -11.69
C LYS A 114 -14.19 -30.77 -13.21
N LEU A 115 -13.38 -29.78 -13.65
CA LEU A 115 -13.28 -29.44 -15.07
C LEU A 115 -12.58 -30.55 -15.88
N LEU A 116 -11.58 -31.23 -15.34
CA LEU A 116 -10.95 -32.41 -15.96
C LEU A 116 -11.96 -33.52 -16.18
N HIS A 117 -12.84 -33.81 -15.22
CA HIS A 117 -13.94 -34.79 -15.36
C HIS A 117 -14.99 -34.40 -16.43
N ASN A 118 -15.07 -33.08 -16.75
CA ASN A 118 -15.93 -32.58 -17.83
C ASN A 118 -15.18 -32.38 -19.16
N GLY A 119 -13.98 -32.99 -19.32
CA GLY A 119 -13.23 -33.00 -20.56
C GLY A 119 -12.37 -31.77 -20.84
N TYR A 120 -12.21 -30.88 -19.90
CA TYR A 120 -11.28 -29.73 -20.02
C TYR A 120 -9.83 -30.17 -19.86
N THR A 121 -8.95 -29.53 -20.58
CA THR A 121 -7.49 -29.70 -20.46
C THR A 121 -6.84 -28.40 -20.02
N PHE A 122 -5.65 -28.43 -19.43
CA PHE A 122 -4.96 -27.26 -18.90
C PHE A 122 -3.55 -27.17 -19.49
N TYR A 123 -3.13 -25.96 -19.88
CA TYR A 123 -1.82 -25.70 -20.46
C TYR A 123 -0.91 -24.90 -19.51
N SER A 124 -1.45 -24.29 -18.47
CA SER A 124 -0.71 -23.49 -17.49
C SER A 124 -0.81 -24.07 -16.08
N GLN A 125 -0.02 -23.48 -15.17
CA GLN A 125 -0.02 -23.83 -13.75
C GLN A 125 -0.82 -22.82 -12.91
N THR A 126 -1.58 -21.92 -13.55
CA THR A 126 -2.26 -20.82 -12.86
C THR A 126 -3.67 -21.18 -12.44
N ASP A 127 -4.10 -20.65 -11.32
CA ASP A 127 -5.49 -20.64 -10.86
C ASP A 127 -6.40 -19.86 -11.81
N THR A 128 -5.84 -18.84 -12.48
CA THR A 128 -6.55 -18.03 -13.49
C THR A 128 -7.05 -18.86 -14.68
N GLU A 129 -6.25 -19.79 -15.19
CA GLU A 129 -6.72 -20.68 -16.25
C GLU A 129 -7.91 -21.50 -15.79
N VAL A 130 -7.92 -21.91 -14.52
CA VAL A 130 -9.05 -22.65 -13.93
C VAL A 130 -10.29 -21.76 -13.90
N ALA A 131 -10.16 -20.50 -13.47
CA ALA A 131 -11.27 -19.54 -13.48
C ALA A 131 -11.82 -19.30 -14.88
N VAL A 132 -10.96 -19.10 -15.89
CA VAL A 132 -11.36 -18.92 -17.29
C VAL A 132 -12.16 -20.13 -17.81
N LYS A 133 -11.67 -21.35 -17.54
CA LYS A 133 -12.34 -22.57 -17.97
C LYS A 133 -13.62 -22.86 -17.19
N LEU A 134 -13.72 -22.42 -15.95
CA LEU A 134 -14.95 -22.48 -15.18
C LEU A 134 -16.04 -21.56 -15.77
N ILE A 135 -15.65 -20.33 -16.15
CA ILE A 135 -16.55 -19.40 -16.84
C ILE A 135 -17.01 -19.98 -18.18
N ASP A 136 -16.08 -20.53 -18.98
CA ASP A 136 -16.41 -21.18 -20.26
C ASP A 136 -17.35 -22.40 -20.08
N TYR A 137 -17.12 -23.19 -19.00
CA TYR A 137 -17.98 -24.31 -18.66
C TYR A 137 -19.44 -23.87 -18.39
N TYR A 138 -19.61 -22.80 -17.59
CA TYR A 138 -20.96 -22.28 -17.32
C TYR A 138 -21.54 -21.55 -18.50
N TYR A 139 -20.74 -20.82 -19.28
CA TYR A 139 -21.16 -20.17 -20.52
C TYR A 139 -21.79 -21.17 -21.54
N LYS A 140 -21.17 -22.35 -21.68
CA LYS A 140 -21.70 -23.43 -22.52
C LYS A 140 -22.90 -24.14 -21.92
N LYS A 141 -23.01 -24.15 -20.60
CA LYS A 141 -24.08 -24.89 -19.89
C LYS A 141 -25.39 -24.12 -19.81
N TYR A 142 -25.33 -22.81 -19.69
CA TYR A 142 -26.48 -21.93 -19.43
C TYR A 142 -26.69 -20.92 -20.56
N GLU A 143 -27.10 -21.42 -21.73
CA GLU A 143 -27.60 -20.65 -22.88
C GLU A 143 -26.74 -19.45 -23.33
N HIS A 144 -25.43 -19.47 -23.07
CA HIS A 144 -24.45 -18.51 -23.59
C HIS A 144 -24.64 -17.04 -23.13
N THR A 145 -25.14 -16.78 -21.93
CA THR A 145 -25.14 -15.43 -21.37
C THR A 145 -23.89 -15.15 -20.53
N PRO A 146 -23.14 -14.09 -20.83
CA PRO A 146 -21.93 -13.74 -20.07
C PRO A 146 -22.15 -13.48 -18.58
N THR A 147 -23.24 -12.80 -18.22
CA THR A 147 -23.56 -12.47 -16.82
C THR A 147 -23.90 -13.73 -16.02
N ASP A 148 -24.71 -14.63 -16.59
CA ASP A 148 -25.05 -15.90 -15.96
C ASP A 148 -23.82 -16.81 -15.75
N ALA A 149 -22.94 -16.88 -16.76
CA ALA A 149 -21.70 -17.63 -16.64
C ALA A 149 -20.79 -17.08 -15.54
N LEU A 150 -20.70 -15.75 -15.43
CA LEU A 150 -19.91 -15.09 -14.39
C LEU A 150 -20.54 -15.29 -13.01
N SER A 151 -21.84 -15.10 -12.84
CA SER A 151 -22.56 -15.33 -11.59
C SER A 151 -22.30 -16.73 -11.06
N HIS A 152 -22.52 -17.77 -11.88
CA HIS A 152 -22.28 -19.15 -11.50
C HIS A 152 -20.81 -19.43 -11.14
N ALA A 153 -19.86 -18.82 -11.86
CA ALA A 153 -18.44 -18.96 -11.54
C ALA A 153 -18.11 -18.28 -10.20
N MET A 154 -18.61 -17.07 -9.95
CA MET A 154 -18.38 -16.31 -8.73
C MET A 154 -18.85 -17.05 -7.47
N ILE A 155 -20.01 -17.70 -7.52
CA ILE A 155 -20.56 -18.48 -6.39
C ILE A 155 -19.67 -19.71 -6.08
N ARG A 156 -18.96 -20.24 -7.07
CA ARG A 156 -18.13 -21.45 -6.91
C ARG A 156 -16.68 -21.17 -6.54
N MET A 157 -16.17 -19.99 -6.91
CA MET A 157 -14.81 -19.60 -6.58
C MET A 157 -14.72 -19.13 -5.12
N ARG A 158 -13.76 -19.67 -4.37
CA ARG A 158 -13.36 -19.18 -3.05
C ARG A 158 -12.08 -18.37 -3.15
N GLY A 159 -11.90 -17.40 -2.26
CA GLY A 159 -10.77 -16.49 -2.25
C GLY A 159 -11.11 -15.12 -2.83
N SER A 160 -10.10 -14.35 -3.20
CA SER A 160 -10.22 -12.99 -3.75
C SER A 160 -10.02 -12.98 -5.26
N TYR A 161 -10.80 -12.18 -5.98
CA TYR A 161 -10.63 -12.01 -7.43
C TYR A 161 -11.13 -10.66 -7.93
N ALA A 162 -10.45 -10.16 -8.95
CA ALA A 162 -10.92 -9.14 -9.87
C ALA A 162 -10.65 -9.67 -11.29
N LEU A 163 -11.71 -9.86 -12.04
CA LEU A 163 -11.70 -10.46 -13.38
C LEU A 163 -12.11 -9.42 -14.42
N ALA A 164 -11.37 -9.34 -15.54
CA ALA A 164 -11.85 -8.69 -16.76
C ALA A 164 -11.88 -9.74 -17.86
N VAL A 165 -13.05 -9.90 -18.48
CA VAL A 165 -13.41 -11.04 -19.34
C VAL A 165 -13.96 -10.55 -20.68
N MET A 166 -13.50 -11.14 -21.76
CA MET A 166 -14.06 -10.96 -23.12
C MET A 166 -14.64 -12.28 -23.61
N PHE A 167 -15.83 -12.21 -24.17
CA PHE A 167 -16.54 -13.35 -24.79
C PHE A 167 -16.51 -13.24 -26.33
N LYS A 168 -16.34 -14.36 -27.01
CA LYS A 168 -16.20 -14.42 -28.46
C LYS A 168 -17.43 -13.87 -29.21
N GLU A 169 -18.62 -14.16 -28.72
CA GLU A 169 -19.89 -13.76 -29.32
C GLU A 169 -20.31 -12.33 -28.99
N TYR A 170 -19.55 -11.64 -28.11
CA TYR A 170 -19.80 -10.27 -27.70
C TYR A 170 -18.57 -9.39 -28.00
N PRO A 171 -18.23 -9.20 -29.32
CA PRO A 171 -17.11 -8.37 -29.70
C PRO A 171 -17.37 -6.91 -29.30
N GLY A 172 -16.36 -6.25 -28.76
CA GLY A 172 -16.49 -4.85 -28.30
C GLY A 172 -17.01 -4.69 -26.88
N GLU A 173 -17.28 -5.79 -26.17
CA GLU A 173 -17.73 -5.77 -24.79
C GLU A 173 -16.66 -6.33 -23.83
N ILE A 174 -16.59 -5.75 -22.64
CA ILE A 174 -15.82 -6.28 -21.52
C ILE A 174 -16.78 -6.52 -20.35
N TYR A 175 -16.65 -7.67 -19.75
CA TYR A 175 -17.36 -8.04 -18.54
C TYR A 175 -16.37 -8.07 -17.38
N VAL A 176 -16.78 -7.58 -16.23
CA VAL A 176 -15.94 -7.58 -15.03
C VAL A 176 -16.70 -8.22 -13.86
N ALA A 177 -15.95 -8.86 -12.98
CA ALA A 177 -16.48 -9.45 -11.75
C ALA A 177 -15.47 -9.23 -10.63
N ARG A 178 -15.95 -8.97 -9.41
CA ARG A 178 -15.08 -8.63 -8.29
C ARG A 178 -15.49 -9.28 -6.98
N LYS A 179 -14.48 -9.76 -6.23
CA LYS A 179 -14.56 -10.07 -4.81
C LYS A 179 -13.21 -9.77 -4.16
N ASP A 180 -13.17 -8.84 -3.22
CA ASP A 180 -12.03 -8.45 -2.36
C ASP A 180 -10.79 -7.84 -3.07
N SER A 181 -10.52 -8.16 -4.34
CA SER A 181 -9.45 -7.53 -5.12
C SER A 181 -9.90 -6.18 -5.71
N PRO A 182 -9.06 -5.11 -5.71
CA PRO A 182 -9.47 -3.78 -6.18
C PRO A 182 -9.72 -3.73 -7.68
N MET A 183 -10.79 -3.03 -8.08
CA MET A 183 -11.13 -2.74 -9.47
C MET A 183 -12.03 -1.50 -9.56
N ILE A 184 -11.77 -0.65 -10.53
CA ILE A 184 -12.56 0.52 -10.87
C ILE A 184 -12.93 0.49 -12.35
N ILE A 185 -14.02 1.17 -12.69
CA ILE A 185 -14.48 1.33 -14.07
C ILE A 185 -14.54 2.82 -14.38
N GLY A 186 -13.77 3.26 -15.37
CA GLY A 186 -13.80 4.63 -15.87
C GLY A 186 -14.72 4.77 -17.08
N VAL A 187 -15.35 5.94 -17.22
CA VAL A 187 -16.19 6.26 -18.37
C VAL A 187 -15.83 7.62 -18.95
N GLN A 188 -15.83 7.70 -20.27
CA GLN A 188 -15.63 8.93 -21.04
C GLN A 188 -16.43 8.79 -22.34
N ASP A 189 -16.78 9.86 -23.00
CA ASP A 189 -17.67 9.92 -24.17
C ASP A 189 -17.46 8.77 -25.18
N GLY A 190 -18.35 7.76 -25.12
CA GLY A 190 -18.29 6.56 -25.96
C GLY A 190 -17.19 5.55 -25.63
N GLU A 191 -16.47 5.71 -24.53
CA GLU A 191 -15.35 4.85 -24.12
C GLU A 191 -15.53 4.36 -22.69
N CYS A 192 -15.15 3.11 -22.43
CA CYS A 192 -15.07 2.53 -21.09
C CYS A 192 -13.66 2.00 -20.81
N TYR A 193 -13.27 2.15 -19.56
CA TYR A 193 -11.96 1.73 -19.04
C TYR A 193 -12.15 0.82 -17.82
N VAL A 194 -11.32 -0.18 -17.69
CA VAL A 194 -11.20 -1.00 -16.47
C VAL A 194 -9.80 -0.82 -15.94
N ALA A 195 -9.65 -0.67 -14.64
CA ALA A 195 -8.33 -0.65 -14.02
C ALA A 195 -8.36 -1.23 -12.60
N SER A 196 -7.27 -1.85 -12.21
CA SER A 196 -7.08 -2.26 -10.81
C SER A 196 -6.64 -1.11 -9.91
N ASP A 197 -6.26 0.05 -10.49
CA ASP A 197 -5.92 1.26 -9.76
C ASP A 197 -6.12 2.52 -10.60
N VAL A 198 -6.43 3.62 -9.95
CA VAL A 198 -6.74 4.94 -10.55
C VAL A 198 -5.65 5.47 -11.50
N PRO A 199 -4.33 5.41 -11.16
CA PRO A 199 -3.28 5.96 -12.02
C PRO A 199 -3.29 5.42 -13.45
N ALA A 200 -3.79 4.20 -13.67
CA ALA A 200 -3.83 3.57 -14.99
C ALA A 200 -4.73 4.29 -16.00
N ILE A 201 -5.79 4.94 -15.52
CA ILE A 201 -6.82 5.55 -16.38
C ILE A 201 -6.98 7.07 -16.19
N LEU A 202 -6.28 7.65 -15.21
CA LEU A 202 -6.43 9.06 -14.83
C LEU A 202 -6.15 10.04 -15.99
N LYS A 203 -5.29 9.66 -16.92
CA LYS A 203 -5.00 10.42 -18.17
C LYS A 203 -6.20 10.49 -19.12
N TYR A 204 -7.07 9.47 -19.07
CA TYR A 204 -8.17 9.31 -20.00
C TYR A 204 -9.49 9.79 -19.42
N THR A 205 -9.74 9.49 -18.13
CA THR A 205 -10.95 9.91 -17.43
C THR A 205 -10.72 10.10 -15.94
N ARG A 206 -11.48 11.04 -15.37
CA ARG A 206 -11.60 11.26 -13.92
C ARG A 206 -12.94 10.74 -13.37
N LYS A 207 -13.85 10.31 -14.24
CA LYS A 207 -15.16 9.81 -13.87
C LYS A 207 -15.09 8.30 -13.72
N VAL A 208 -15.27 7.81 -12.49
CA VAL A 208 -15.14 6.38 -12.16
C VAL A 208 -16.30 5.85 -11.36
N TYR A 209 -16.57 4.58 -11.53
CA TYR A 209 -17.42 3.77 -10.66
C TYR A 209 -16.57 2.80 -9.85
N TYR A 210 -16.91 2.63 -8.59
CA TYR A 210 -16.35 1.59 -7.72
C TYR A 210 -17.27 0.38 -7.73
N ILE A 211 -16.77 -0.75 -8.23
CA ILE A 211 -17.49 -2.03 -8.19
C ILE A 211 -17.34 -2.65 -6.78
N GLY A 212 -18.43 -3.13 -6.22
CA GLY A 212 -18.49 -3.78 -4.89
C GLY A 212 -18.12 -5.26 -4.92
N ASN A 213 -18.15 -5.88 -3.75
CA ASN A 213 -17.94 -7.34 -3.64
C ASN A 213 -19.15 -8.11 -4.16
N LEU A 214 -18.87 -9.20 -4.87
CA LEU A 214 -19.89 -10.04 -5.53
C LEU A 214 -20.78 -9.26 -6.51
N GLU A 215 -20.21 -8.23 -7.11
CA GLU A 215 -20.84 -7.49 -8.20
C GLU A 215 -20.14 -7.75 -9.53
N MET A 216 -20.90 -7.57 -10.58
CA MET A 216 -20.46 -7.67 -11.98
C MET A 216 -20.80 -6.38 -12.72
N ALA A 217 -20.11 -6.11 -13.83
CA ALA A 217 -20.52 -5.08 -14.76
C ALA A 217 -20.26 -5.51 -16.21
N ARG A 218 -21.14 -5.03 -17.11
CA ARG A 218 -20.98 -5.07 -18.56
C ARG A 218 -20.59 -3.69 -19.05
N LEU A 219 -19.52 -3.62 -19.82
CA LEU A 219 -19.02 -2.40 -20.45
C LEU A 219 -19.19 -2.53 -21.97
N ALA A 220 -19.98 -1.67 -22.56
CA ALA A 220 -20.26 -1.67 -24.01
C ALA A 220 -20.63 -0.26 -24.48
N ASN A 221 -20.10 0.18 -25.63
CA ASN A 221 -20.49 1.43 -26.31
C ASN A 221 -20.42 2.70 -25.42
N GLY A 222 -19.49 2.76 -24.46
CA GLY A 222 -19.36 3.87 -23.52
C GLY A 222 -20.32 3.83 -22.34
N GLU A 223 -21.15 2.79 -22.24
CA GLU A 223 -22.10 2.59 -21.17
C GLU A 223 -21.67 1.44 -20.25
N VAL A 224 -22.05 1.52 -18.98
CA VAL A 224 -21.79 0.49 -17.96
C VAL A 224 -23.08 0.09 -17.29
N THR A 225 -23.36 -1.21 -17.30
CA THR A 225 -24.49 -1.79 -16.57
C THR A 225 -23.95 -2.65 -15.45
N PHE A 226 -24.39 -2.41 -14.22
CA PHE A 226 -23.96 -3.17 -13.04
C PHE A 226 -25.00 -4.20 -12.63
N TYR A 227 -24.52 -5.33 -12.11
CA TYR A 227 -25.35 -6.44 -11.65
C TYR A 227 -24.84 -6.94 -10.29
N ASN A 228 -25.75 -7.40 -9.44
CA ASN A 228 -25.38 -8.23 -8.29
C ASN A 228 -25.14 -9.70 -8.73
N VAL A 229 -24.82 -10.57 -7.78
CA VAL A 229 -24.58 -11.99 -8.06
C VAL A 229 -25.84 -12.74 -8.53
N ASP A 230 -27.03 -12.23 -8.25
CA ASP A 230 -28.32 -12.77 -8.69
C ASP A 230 -28.75 -12.18 -10.04
N GLU A 231 -27.86 -11.49 -10.75
CA GLU A 231 -28.05 -10.84 -12.06
C GLU A 231 -29.09 -9.70 -12.07
N GLU A 232 -29.46 -9.20 -10.92
CA GLU A 232 -30.31 -8.01 -10.85
C GLU A 232 -29.49 -6.77 -11.16
N VAL A 233 -30.05 -5.87 -11.97
CA VAL A 233 -29.41 -4.58 -12.30
C VAL A 233 -29.39 -3.70 -11.07
N ILE A 234 -28.21 -3.15 -10.76
CA ILE A 234 -27.99 -2.23 -9.64
C ILE A 234 -27.46 -0.88 -10.11
N GLU A 235 -27.80 0.17 -9.40
CA GLU A 235 -27.28 1.51 -9.68
C GLU A 235 -26.02 1.81 -8.87
N LYS A 236 -25.08 2.50 -9.47
CA LYS A 236 -23.83 2.94 -8.82
C LYS A 236 -23.62 4.44 -8.96
N PRO A 237 -23.15 5.12 -7.91
CA PRO A 237 -22.81 6.54 -8.02
C PRO A 237 -21.53 6.72 -8.83
N LEU A 238 -21.56 7.68 -9.75
CA LEU A 238 -20.38 8.15 -10.47
C LEU A 238 -19.56 9.06 -9.55
N THR A 239 -18.28 8.77 -9.41
CA THR A 239 -17.34 9.52 -8.57
C THR A 239 -16.34 10.25 -9.45
N GLU A 240 -16.05 11.51 -9.13
CA GLU A 240 -15.01 12.28 -9.80
C GLU A 240 -13.70 12.24 -8.99
N ILE A 241 -12.62 11.78 -9.62
CA ILE A 241 -11.28 11.75 -9.03
C ILE A 241 -10.67 13.14 -9.04
N LYS A 242 -10.38 13.67 -7.87
CA LYS A 242 -9.80 15.02 -7.68
C LYS A 242 -8.27 15.03 -7.70
N TRP A 243 -7.61 13.91 -7.95
CA TRP A 243 -6.15 13.84 -7.98
C TRP A 243 -5.57 14.55 -9.19
N ASP A 244 -4.42 15.20 -8.98
CA ASP A 244 -3.64 15.77 -10.07
C ASP A 244 -2.87 14.65 -10.79
N ALA A 245 -3.02 14.57 -12.13
CA ALA A 245 -2.30 13.59 -12.94
C ALA A 245 -0.77 13.88 -12.94
N GLU A 246 -0.37 15.14 -12.84
CA GLU A 246 1.04 15.55 -12.77
C GLU A 246 1.69 15.09 -11.44
N ALA A 247 0.91 14.93 -10.38
CA ALA A 247 1.41 14.41 -9.10
C ALA A 247 1.92 12.96 -9.20
N ALA A 248 1.48 12.20 -10.18
CA ALA A 248 1.94 10.83 -10.46
C ALA A 248 3.18 10.78 -11.36
N GLU A 249 3.84 11.91 -11.66
CA GLU A 249 5.08 11.98 -12.44
C GLU A 249 6.30 12.23 -11.55
N LYS A 250 7.51 11.91 -12.04
CA LYS A 250 8.77 12.08 -11.27
C LYS A 250 9.16 13.53 -11.02
N ALA A 251 8.58 14.50 -11.70
CA ALA A 251 8.82 15.95 -11.52
C ALA A 251 10.33 16.34 -11.50
N GLY A 252 11.15 15.71 -12.35
CA GLY A 252 12.59 15.96 -12.45
C GLY A 252 13.46 15.16 -11.49
N PHE A 253 12.91 14.40 -10.58
CA PHE A 253 13.67 13.49 -9.73
C PHE A 253 14.06 12.21 -10.49
N GLU A 254 15.19 11.62 -10.13
CA GLU A 254 15.63 10.35 -10.71
C GLU A 254 14.69 9.19 -10.34
N HIS A 255 14.21 9.17 -9.08
CA HIS A 255 13.34 8.14 -8.54
C HIS A 255 12.09 8.74 -7.86
N PHE A 256 10.98 8.00 -7.91
CA PHE A 256 9.76 8.37 -7.17
C PHE A 256 10.01 8.45 -5.66
N MET A 257 10.77 7.51 -5.09
CA MET A 257 11.06 7.53 -3.65
C MET A 257 11.70 8.85 -3.21
N MET A 258 12.68 9.38 -3.96
CA MET A 258 13.32 10.66 -3.62
C MET A 258 12.33 11.83 -3.77
N LYS A 259 11.51 11.84 -4.81
CA LYS A 259 10.42 12.82 -4.95
C LYS A 259 9.48 12.77 -3.74
N GLU A 260 9.04 11.57 -3.35
CA GLU A 260 8.10 11.36 -2.24
C GLU A 260 8.70 11.74 -0.89
N ILE A 261 10.02 11.56 -0.70
CA ILE A 261 10.74 12.10 0.46
C ILE A 261 10.67 13.65 0.47
N HIS A 262 10.86 14.30 -0.69
CA HIS A 262 10.79 15.77 -0.80
C HIS A 262 9.35 16.31 -0.71
N GLU A 263 8.35 15.50 -0.96
CA GLU A 263 6.93 15.87 -0.79
C GLU A 263 6.44 15.82 0.65
N GLN A 264 7.19 15.23 1.58
CA GLN A 264 6.77 15.07 2.98
C GLN A 264 6.40 16.39 3.66
N PRO A 265 7.15 17.51 3.51
CA PRO A 265 6.76 18.78 4.13
C PRO A 265 5.36 19.22 3.71
N LYS A 266 5.04 19.10 2.41
CA LYS A 266 3.71 19.44 1.89
C LYS A 266 2.65 18.46 2.37
N ALA A 267 2.92 17.16 2.28
CA ALA A 267 1.97 16.11 2.65
C ALA A 267 1.59 16.18 4.15
N VAL A 268 2.57 16.42 5.02
CA VAL A 268 2.38 16.63 6.46
C VAL A 268 1.50 17.86 6.72
N ARG A 269 1.77 18.98 6.03
CA ARG A 269 0.97 20.21 6.14
C ARG A 269 -0.47 19.99 5.67
N ASP A 270 -0.66 19.35 4.54
CA ASP A 270 -1.98 19.10 3.96
C ASP A 270 -2.81 18.16 4.86
N THR A 271 -2.18 17.15 5.46
CA THR A 271 -2.83 16.23 6.40
C THR A 271 -3.29 16.95 7.66
N LEU A 272 -2.43 17.77 8.27
CA LEU A 272 -2.80 18.56 9.44
C LEU A 272 -3.93 19.55 9.11
N ASN A 273 -3.80 20.28 8.00
CA ASN A 273 -4.78 21.27 7.59
C ASN A 273 -6.15 20.67 7.24
N SER A 274 -6.23 19.37 6.97
CA SER A 274 -7.51 18.70 6.69
C SER A 274 -8.45 18.66 7.90
N VAL A 275 -7.90 18.78 9.10
CA VAL A 275 -8.63 18.76 10.38
C VAL A 275 -8.36 19.99 11.24
N LEU A 276 -7.63 20.98 10.73
CA LEU A 276 -7.31 22.21 11.49
C LEU A 276 -8.24 23.34 11.03
N VAL A 277 -9.11 23.82 11.95
CA VAL A 277 -10.03 24.94 11.71
C VAL A 277 -9.83 25.98 12.83
N ASP A 278 -9.54 27.22 12.45
CA ASP A 278 -9.33 28.33 13.38
C ASP A 278 -8.31 28.03 14.52
N GLY A 279 -7.25 27.26 14.17
CA GLY A 279 -6.19 26.88 15.10
C GLY A 279 -6.54 25.76 16.10
N LYS A 280 -7.67 25.09 15.91
CA LYS A 280 -8.13 23.93 16.68
C LYS A 280 -8.42 22.74 15.79
N LEU A 281 -8.34 21.54 16.37
CA LEU A 281 -8.68 20.31 15.64
C LEU A 281 -10.20 20.16 15.53
N ASP A 282 -10.70 19.94 14.32
CA ASP A 282 -12.07 19.60 14.01
C ASP A 282 -12.15 18.19 13.42
N MET A 283 -12.65 17.23 14.20
CA MET A 283 -12.80 15.83 13.79
C MET A 283 -14.15 15.54 13.13
N SER A 284 -14.95 16.55 12.81
CA SER A 284 -16.27 16.36 12.19
C SER A 284 -16.18 15.61 10.85
N ALA A 285 -15.17 15.92 10.03
CA ALA A 285 -14.91 15.22 8.77
C ALA A 285 -14.45 13.76 8.97
N VAL A 286 -13.88 13.43 10.13
CA VAL A 286 -13.50 12.07 10.52
C VAL A 286 -14.71 11.29 11.05
N GLY A 287 -15.74 11.97 11.51
CA GLY A 287 -16.95 11.40 12.07
C GLY A 287 -16.85 10.97 13.54
N LEU A 288 -15.75 11.31 14.23
CA LEU A 288 -15.58 11.08 15.67
C LEU A 288 -16.15 12.27 16.46
N ILE A 289 -17.12 12.00 17.31
CA ILE A 289 -17.70 12.99 18.21
C ILE A 289 -17.19 12.84 19.64
N ASP A 290 -17.21 13.92 20.42
CA ASP A 290 -16.66 13.96 21.78
C ASP A 290 -17.32 12.94 22.73
N GLU A 291 -18.62 12.68 22.58
CA GLU A 291 -19.34 11.69 23.38
C GLU A 291 -18.85 10.26 23.15
N ASP A 292 -18.41 9.95 21.92
CA ASP A 292 -17.83 8.66 21.61
C ASP A 292 -16.41 8.54 22.16
N ILE A 293 -15.60 9.60 22.00
CA ILE A 293 -14.24 9.67 22.53
C ILE A 293 -14.22 9.45 24.05
N LYS A 294 -15.16 10.05 24.78
CA LYS A 294 -15.29 9.88 26.25
C LYS A 294 -15.60 8.45 26.68
N LYS A 295 -16.22 7.65 25.82
CA LYS A 295 -16.59 6.25 26.10
C LYS A 295 -15.46 5.25 25.81
N ILE A 296 -14.45 5.65 25.02
CA ILE A 296 -13.35 4.77 24.66
C ILE A 296 -12.52 4.47 25.90
N ASP A 297 -12.43 3.21 26.30
CA ASP A 297 -11.65 2.74 27.44
C ASP A 297 -10.34 2.06 27.03
N GLN A 298 -10.21 1.62 25.78
CA GLN A 298 -8.96 1.11 25.21
C GLN A 298 -8.97 1.24 23.66
N ILE A 299 -7.79 1.21 23.08
CA ILE A 299 -7.58 1.28 21.63
C ILE A 299 -6.77 0.08 21.17
N CYS A 300 -7.16 -0.52 20.04
CA CYS A 300 -6.36 -1.49 19.32
C CYS A 300 -6.00 -0.93 17.94
N ILE A 301 -4.71 -0.73 17.67
CA ILE A 301 -4.21 -0.31 16.34
C ILE A 301 -3.78 -1.55 15.59
N VAL A 302 -4.35 -1.78 14.41
CA VAL A 302 -4.09 -2.98 13.60
C VAL A 302 -3.60 -2.58 12.22
N ALA A 303 -2.44 -3.08 11.82
CA ALA A 303 -1.82 -2.70 10.55
C ALA A 303 -0.76 -3.71 10.08
N CYS A 304 -0.17 -3.46 8.90
CA CYS A 304 0.93 -4.22 8.32
C CYS A 304 2.11 -3.30 7.97
N GLY A 305 3.34 -3.82 8.06
CA GLY A 305 4.56 -3.15 7.59
C GLY A 305 4.78 -1.78 8.22
N SER A 306 5.10 -0.76 7.41
CA SER A 306 5.32 0.61 7.89
C SER A 306 4.12 1.19 8.66
N ALA A 307 2.89 0.85 8.27
CA ALA A 307 1.70 1.27 8.99
C ALA A 307 1.61 0.65 10.40
N TYR A 308 2.12 -0.58 10.59
CA TYR A 308 2.26 -1.16 11.92
C TYR A 308 3.25 -0.36 12.78
N HIS A 309 4.37 0.09 12.21
CA HIS A 309 5.33 0.94 12.94
C HIS A 309 4.74 2.32 13.29
N VAL A 310 3.83 2.87 12.48
CA VAL A 310 3.03 4.04 12.89
C VAL A 310 2.21 3.71 14.13
N GLY A 311 1.57 2.54 14.16
CA GLY A 311 0.81 2.09 15.34
C GLY A 311 1.66 1.99 16.59
N VAL A 312 2.89 1.45 16.46
CA VAL A 312 3.83 1.37 17.59
C VAL A 312 4.20 2.75 18.13
N ALA A 313 4.45 3.73 17.25
CA ALA A 313 4.71 5.11 17.68
C ALA A 313 3.47 5.77 18.28
N ALA A 314 2.30 5.59 17.64
CA ALA A 314 1.03 6.12 18.11
C ALA A 314 0.63 5.60 19.50
N GLN A 315 0.97 4.35 19.82
CA GLN A 315 0.75 3.78 21.14
C GLN A 315 1.38 4.64 22.23
N TYR A 316 2.68 4.96 22.12
CA TYR A 316 3.37 5.82 23.11
C TYR A 316 2.71 7.18 23.25
N VAL A 317 2.37 7.81 22.12
CA VAL A 317 1.80 9.17 22.13
C VAL A 317 0.39 9.21 22.71
N ILE A 318 -0.45 8.24 22.34
CA ILE A 318 -1.84 8.19 22.84
C ILE A 318 -1.86 7.82 24.33
N GLU A 319 -1.06 6.85 24.75
CA GLU A 319 -0.99 6.44 26.17
C GLU A 319 -0.51 7.58 27.05
N ASP A 320 0.50 8.34 26.61
CA ASP A 320 1.02 9.46 27.39
C ASP A 320 0.05 10.64 27.44
N LEU A 321 -0.44 11.12 26.29
CA LEU A 321 -1.29 12.30 26.22
C LEU A 321 -2.72 12.03 26.66
N ALA A 322 -3.36 10.99 26.15
CA ALA A 322 -4.80 10.73 26.36
C ALA A 322 -5.07 9.75 27.51
N GLN A 323 -4.05 9.10 28.05
CA GLN A 323 -4.14 8.10 29.12
C GLN A 323 -5.17 7.01 28.81
N ILE A 324 -5.17 6.54 27.57
CA ILE A 324 -5.98 5.42 27.09
C ILE A 324 -5.03 4.26 26.82
N PRO A 325 -5.21 3.07 27.40
CA PRO A 325 -4.42 1.89 27.07
C PRO A 325 -4.50 1.58 25.56
N VAL A 326 -3.35 1.38 24.94
CA VAL A 326 -3.25 1.08 23.50
C VAL A 326 -2.48 -0.22 23.30
N ARG A 327 -2.96 -1.08 22.43
CA ARG A 327 -2.20 -2.20 21.92
C ARG A 327 -2.06 -2.08 20.40
N THR A 328 -0.91 -2.47 19.90
CA THR A 328 -0.65 -2.47 18.46
C THR A 328 -0.41 -3.90 18.00
N GLU A 329 -1.14 -4.33 16.96
CA GLU A 329 -1.11 -5.70 16.48
C GLU A 329 -0.88 -5.78 14.96
N LEU A 330 -0.16 -6.81 14.53
CA LEU A 330 -0.04 -7.16 13.12
C LEU A 330 -1.40 -7.68 12.61
N ALA A 331 -1.88 -7.14 11.50
CA ALA A 331 -3.18 -7.52 10.95
C ALA A 331 -3.24 -8.99 10.54
N SER A 332 -2.12 -9.55 10.03
CA SER A 332 -1.98 -10.98 9.71
C SER A 332 -2.20 -11.90 10.92
N GLU A 333 -1.81 -11.46 12.12
CA GLU A 333 -2.00 -12.23 13.36
C GLU A 333 -3.38 -11.97 13.99
N PHE A 334 -3.81 -10.70 13.98
CA PHE A 334 -5.09 -10.28 14.56
C PHE A 334 -6.27 -11.03 13.94
N ARG A 335 -6.29 -11.21 12.62
CA ARG A 335 -7.40 -11.83 11.88
C ARG A 335 -7.60 -13.32 12.20
N TYR A 336 -6.57 -14.04 12.63
CA TYR A 336 -6.64 -15.48 12.88
C TYR A 336 -6.72 -15.87 14.35
N ARG A 337 -6.27 -15.03 15.24
CA ARG A 337 -6.51 -15.25 16.65
C ARG A 337 -7.94 -14.80 17.01
N LYS A 338 -8.45 -15.23 18.14
CA LYS A 338 -9.71 -14.74 18.71
C LYS A 338 -9.40 -13.56 19.64
N PRO A 339 -9.32 -12.31 19.15
CA PRO A 339 -8.98 -11.18 19.99
C PRO A 339 -10.07 -10.95 21.02
N LEU A 340 -9.65 -10.66 22.25
CA LEU A 340 -10.56 -10.23 23.31
C LEU A 340 -10.82 -8.73 23.11
N LEU A 341 -12.01 -8.39 22.61
CA LEU A 341 -12.43 -7.03 22.30
C LEU A 341 -13.43 -6.53 23.36
N SER A 342 -13.19 -5.31 23.88
CA SER A 342 -14.10 -4.63 24.78
C SER A 342 -15.19 -3.89 23.98
N LYS A 343 -16.41 -3.77 24.52
CA LYS A 343 -17.49 -3.03 23.87
C LYS A 343 -17.19 -1.53 23.66
N ASN A 344 -16.33 -0.97 24.51
CA ASN A 344 -15.90 0.43 24.43
C ASN A 344 -14.53 0.59 23.79
N GLU A 345 -14.05 -0.44 23.11
CA GLU A 345 -12.77 -0.38 22.37
C GLU A 345 -12.96 0.31 21.03
N LEU A 346 -11.95 1.08 20.63
CA LEU A 346 -11.81 1.59 19.27
C LEU A 346 -10.76 0.77 18.54
N VAL A 347 -11.12 0.14 17.43
CA VAL A 347 -10.15 -0.51 16.54
C VAL A 347 -9.77 0.47 15.43
N ILE A 348 -8.49 0.84 15.39
CA ILE A 348 -7.93 1.73 14.37
C ILE A 348 -7.18 0.89 13.35
N ILE A 349 -7.61 0.93 12.10
CA ILE A 349 -6.97 0.24 10.98
C ILE A 349 -6.14 1.25 10.19
N VAL A 350 -4.83 1.04 10.10
CA VAL A 350 -3.94 1.93 9.35
C VAL A 350 -3.48 1.25 8.06
N SER A 351 -3.73 1.90 6.92
CA SER A 351 -3.33 1.39 5.60
C SER A 351 -3.19 2.52 4.59
N GLN A 352 -2.04 2.64 3.92
CA GLN A 352 -1.85 3.65 2.87
C GLN A 352 -2.84 3.46 1.73
N SER A 353 -2.94 2.25 1.17
CA SER A 353 -3.82 1.94 0.04
C SER A 353 -5.29 1.78 0.44
N GLY A 354 -5.57 1.43 1.69
CA GLY A 354 -6.89 1.02 2.15
C GLY A 354 -7.40 -0.28 1.51
N GLU A 355 -6.50 -1.06 0.89
CA GLU A 355 -6.79 -2.31 0.18
C GLU A 355 -5.95 -3.49 0.68
N THR A 356 -5.23 -3.35 1.78
CA THR A 356 -4.40 -4.43 2.36
C THR A 356 -5.32 -5.54 2.86
N ALA A 357 -5.16 -6.76 2.34
CA ALA A 357 -6.07 -7.89 2.60
C ALA A 357 -6.22 -8.20 4.09
N ASP A 358 -5.10 -8.34 4.81
CA ASP A 358 -5.11 -8.61 6.25
C ASP A 358 -5.77 -7.49 7.05
N SER A 359 -5.47 -6.23 6.72
CA SER A 359 -6.04 -5.06 7.39
C SER A 359 -7.55 -4.96 7.16
N LEU A 360 -8.03 -5.29 5.95
CA LEU A 360 -9.45 -5.32 5.63
C LEU A 360 -10.17 -6.47 6.37
N ALA A 361 -9.54 -7.64 6.46
CA ALA A 361 -10.07 -8.76 7.23
C ALA A 361 -10.15 -8.43 8.74
N ALA A 362 -9.13 -7.76 9.28
CA ALA A 362 -9.13 -7.29 10.66
C ALA A 362 -10.26 -6.26 10.94
N LEU A 363 -10.50 -5.33 10.00
CA LEU A 363 -11.62 -4.39 10.05
C LEU A 363 -12.97 -5.14 10.16
N ARG A 364 -13.18 -6.08 9.26
CA ARG A 364 -14.42 -6.87 9.21
C ARG A 364 -14.63 -7.68 10.49
N LEU A 365 -13.56 -8.32 11.00
CA LEU A 365 -13.59 -9.04 12.26
C LEU A 365 -14.01 -8.15 13.44
N ALA A 366 -13.48 -6.92 13.52
CA ALA A 366 -13.88 -5.95 14.54
C ALA A 366 -15.36 -5.59 14.42
N LYS A 367 -15.84 -5.31 13.21
CA LYS A 367 -17.25 -4.97 12.94
C LYS A 367 -18.21 -6.13 13.21
N GLU A 368 -17.86 -7.36 12.88
CA GLU A 368 -18.63 -8.57 13.20
C GLU A 368 -18.81 -8.75 14.71
N ASN A 369 -17.83 -8.29 15.50
CA ASN A 369 -17.91 -8.26 16.96
C ASN A 369 -18.61 -7.01 17.52
N GLY A 370 -19.15 -6.13 16.67
CA GLY A 370 -19.86 -4.91 17.06
C GLY A 370 -18.95 -3.82 17.64
N ILE A 371 -17.67 -3.83 17.31
CA ILE A 371 -16.67 -2.87 17.79
C ILE A 371 -16.56 -1.69 16.80
N LYS A 372 -16.50 -0.48 17.36
CA LYS A 372 -16.34 0.75 16.57
C LYS A 372 -14.98 0.78 15.87
N THR A 373 -14.97 1.18 14.61
CA THR A 373 -13.78 1.16 13.76
C THR A 373 -13.45 2.52 13.19
N LEU A 374 -12.14 2.82 13.07
CA LEU A 374 -11.59 3.99 12.40
C LEU A 374 -10.54 3.55 11.38
N GLY A 375 -10.71 3.92 10.13
CA GLY A 375 -9.68 3.75 9.09
C GLY A 375 -8.80 4.99 8.96
N ILE A 376 -7.48 4.85 9.04
CA ILE A 376 -6.51 5.88 8.63
C ILE A 376 -5.99 5.46 7.26
N VAL A 377 -6.41 6.15 6.20
CA VAL A 377 -6.13 5.76 4.81
C VAL A 377 -5.76 6.96 3.94
N ASN A 378 -4.99 6.72 2.87
CA ASN A 378 -4.66 7.76 1.90
C ASN A 378 -5.57 7.74 0.66
N VAL A 379 -6.03 6.55 0.24
CA VAL A 379 -6.82 6.40 -0.98
C VAL A 379 -8.30 6.60 -0.68
N VAL A 380 -8.86 7.68 -1.21
CA VAL A 380 -10.29 7.99 -1.10
C VAL A 380 -11.11 6.91 -1.81
N GLY A 381 -12.16 6.42 -1.14
CA GLY A 381 -13.04 5.39 -1.68
C GLY A 381 -12.43 3.98 -1.70
N SER A 382 -11.31 3.75 -1.03
CA SER A 382 -10.76 2.40 -0.82
C SER A 382 -11.70 1.51 0.00
N SER A 383 -11.46 0.20 -0.01
CA SER A 383 -12.32 -0.77 0.70
C SER A 383 -12.40 -0.48 2.19
N ILE A 384 -11.25 -0.22 2.85
CA ILE A 384 -11.24 0.17 4.28
C ILE A 384 -12.03 1.47 4.50
N ALA A 385 -11.87 2.48 3.61
CA ALA A 385 -12.59 3.74 3.72
C ALA A 385 -14.12 3.58 3.60
N ARG A 386 -14.57 2.64 2.79
CA ARG A 386 -16.02 2.39 2.61
C ARG A 386 -16.62 1.53 3.72
N GLU A 387 -15.82 0.67 4.35
CA GLU A 387 -16.30 -0.31 5.32
C GLU A 387 -16.12 0.15 6.78
N ALA A 388 -15.16 1.03 7.08
CA ALA A 388 -14.95 1.56 8.42
C ALA A 388 -16.11 2.50 8.85
N ASP A 389 -16.38 2.56 10.15
CA ASP A 389 -17.42 3.45 10.70
C ASP A 389 -17.00 4.92 10.65
N ASN A 390 -15.70 5.18 10.81
CA ASN A 390 -15.07 6.49 10.74
C ASN A 390 -13.82 6.43 9.86
N VAL A 391 -13.46 7.53 9.21
CA VAL A 391 -12.31 7.57 8.30
C VAL A 391 -11.51 8.85 8.44
N PHE A 392 -10.21 8.72 8.65
CA PHE A 392 -9.25 9.80 8.56
C PHE A 392 -8.45 9.68 7.24
N TYR A 393 -8.63 10.61 6.31
CA TYR A 393 -7.87 10.66 5.07
C TYR A 393 -6.58 11.46 5.24
N THR A 394 -5.42 10.85 4.92
CA THR A 394 -4.11 11.48 5.13
C THR A 394 -3.69 12.46 4.05
N LEU A 395 -4.39 12.50 2.92
CA LEU A 395 -4.19 13.45 1.80
C LEU A 395 -2.72 13.55 1.30
N ALA A 396 -1.94 12.47 1.43
CA ALA A 396 -0.54 12.44 0.98
C ALA A 396 -0.37 12.50 -0.55
N GLY A 397 -1.47 12.43 -1.31
CA GLY A 397 -1.44 12.25 -2.76
C GLY A 397 -0.96 10.86 -3.18
N PRO A 398 -0.74 10.63 -4.48
CA PRO A 398 -0.27 9.33 -4.97
C PRO A 398 1.14 9.04 -4.47
N GLU A 399 1.35 7.83 -3.94
CA GLU A 399 2.65 7.30 -3.54
C GLU A 399 2.95 6.07 -4.40
N ILE A 400 3.97 6.18 -5.26
CA ILE A 400 4.27 5.22 -6.34
C ILE A 400 5.42 4.28 -5.97
N ALA A 401 6.47 4.79 -5.30
CA ALA A 401 7.57 3.96 -4.82
C ALA A 401 7.03 2.85 -3.91
N VAL A 402 7.52 1.63 -4.10
CA VAL A 402 7.03 0.47 -3.33
C VAL A 402 7.29 0.67 -1.84
N ALA A 403 8.50 1.08 -1.48
CA ALA A 403 8.84 1.44 -0.10
C ALA A 403 8.14 2.74 0.31
N THR A 404 7.29 2.66 1.30
CA THR A 404 6.51 3.78 1.83
C THR A 404 7.42 4.83 2.50
N THR A 405 7.16 6.12 2.23
CA THR A 405 7.85 7.28 2.84
C THR A 405 6.87 8.33 3.34
N LYS A 406 6.28 9.12 2.44
CA LYS A 406 5.37 10.21 2.81
C LYS A 406 4.07 9.72 3.47
N ALA A 407 3.59 8.53 3.09
CA ALA A 407 2.40 7.97 3.73
C ALA A 407 2.66 7.62 5.20
N TYR A 408 3.85 7.12 5.56
CA TYR A 408 4.23 6.91 6.95
C TYR A 408 4.17 8.22 7.75
N SER A 409 4.78 9.30 7.23
CA SER A 409 4.79 10.61 7.89
C SER A 409 3.39 11.18 8.06
N THR A 410 2.51 11.06 7.05
CA THR A 410 1.14 11.56 7.14
C THR A 410 0.25 10.72 8.06
N GLN A 411 0.47 9.42 8.15
CA GLN A 411 -0.19 8.55 9.12
C GLN A 411 0.21 8.90 10.56
N LEU A 412 1.47 9.27 10.82
CA LEU A 412 1.89 9.81 12.12
C LEU A 412 1.13 11.08 12.48
N ILE A 413 0.97 12.03 11.54
CA ILE A 413 0.19 13.26 11.78
C ILE A 413 -1.26 12.93 12.15
N ALA A 414 -1.89 12.01 11.43
CA ALA A 414 -3.24 11.56 11.75
C ALA A 414 -3.32 10.98 13.18
N ALA A 415 -2.34 10.15 13.56
CA ALA A 415 -2.26 9.58 14.91
C ALA A 415 -2.05 10.66 15.99
N TYR A 416 -1.21 11.66 15.73
CA TYR A 416 -0.99 12.78 16.66
C TYR A 416 -2.25 13.64 16.82
N CYS A 417 -2.96 13.95 15.72
CA CYS A 417 -4.24 14.65 15.78
C CYS A 417 -5.25 13.91 16.64
N LEU A 418 -5.34 12.58 16.48
CA LEU A 418 -6.22 11.75 17.32
C LEU A 418 -5.80 11.77 18.79
N ALA A 419 -4.50 11.62 19.08
CA ALA A 419 -3.98 11.62 20.44
C ALA A 419 -4.28 12.95 21.16
N ILE A 420 -4.04 14.08 20.51
CA ILE A 420 -4.28 15.42 21.04
C ILE A 420 -5.78 15.65 21.24
N GLN A 421 -6.62 15.27 20.29
CA GLN A 421 -8.08 15.40 20.40
C GLN A 421 -8.64 14.53 21.53
N PHE A 422 -8.16 13.29 21.65
CA PHE A 422 -8.58 12.41 22.75
C PHE A 422 -8.17 12.98 24.10
N ALA A 423 -6.95 13.52 24.20
CA ALA A 423 -6.43 14.11 25.43
C ALA A 423 -7.25 15.31 25.90
N ILE A 424 -7.56 16.28 25.01
CA ILE A 424 -8.34 17.46 25.39
C ILE A 424 -9.80 17.12 25.73
N VAL A 425 -10.44 16.20 24.99
CA VAL A 425 -11.82 15.76 25.23
C VAL A 425 -11.96 15.01 26.55
N ARG A 426 -10.93 14.26 26.92
CA ARG A 426 -10.89 13.53 28.20
C ARG A 426 -10.40 14.38 29.38
N GLY A 427 -9.86 15.56 29.09
CA GLY A 427 -9.35 16.46 30.11
C GLY A 427 -8.02 16.01 30.74
N THR A 428 -7.24 15.19 30.03
CA THR A 428 -5.89 14.76 30.45
C THR A 428 -4.83 15.82 30.17
N ILE A 429 -5.09 16.73 29.23
CA ILE A 429 -4.31 17.95 29.00
C ILE A 429 -5.23 19.16 29.10
N ASP A 430 -4.66 20.31 29.44
CA ASP A 430 -5.36 21.60 29.43
C ASP A 430 -5.31 22.28 28.04
N GLU A 431 -6.06 23.38 27.89
CA GLU A 431 -6.13 24.12 26.62
C GLU A 431 -4.78 24.75 26.24
N ALA A 432 -3.94 25.12 27.20
CA ALA A 432 -2.63 25.69 26.93
C ALA A 432 -1.70 24.65 26.28
N LYS A 433 -1.63 23.45 26.86
CA LYS A 433 -0.85 22.32 26.28
C LYS A 433 -1.42 21.86 24.94
N TYR A 434 -2.75 21.83 24.79
CA TYR A 434 -3.42 21.53 23.53
C TYR A 434 -2.98 22.47 22.40
N LEU A 435 -3.00 23.79 22.63
CA LEU A 435 -2.57 24.78 21.64
C LEU A 435 -1.08 24.73 21.37
N GLU A 436 -0.25 24.51 22.40
CA GLU A 436 1.19 24.31 22.25
C GLU A 436 1.51 23.13 21.31
N LEU A 437 0.90 21.97 21.53
CA LEU A 437 1.10 20.78 20.71
C LEU A 437 0.70 21.01 19.24
N ILE A 438 -0.43 21.70 18.99
CA ILE A 438 -0.85 22.04 17.62
C ILE A 438 0.18 22.97 16.96
N GLN A 439 0.68 23.98 17.69
CA GLN A 439 1.70 24.91 17.16
C GLN A 439 3.02 24.20 16.85
N GLU A 440 3.47 23.27 17.70
CA GLU A 440 4.66 22.46 17.46
C GLU A 440 4.47 21.55 16.23
N MET A 441 3.30 20.91 16.10
CA MET A 441 2.99 20.07 14.95
C MET A 441 2.94 20.87 13.63
N ALA A 442 2.43 22.11 13.68
CA ALA A 442 2.42 23.01 12.52
C ALA A 442 3.81 23.42 12.02
N GLN A 443 4.86 23.29 12.85
CA GLN A 443 6.26 23.57 12.48
C GLN A 443 6.96 22.34 11.85
N LEU A 444 6.39 21.13 11.96
CA LEU A 444 7.03 19.92 11.44
C LEU A 444 7.38 20.00 9.95
N PRO A 445 6.54 20.55 9.06
CA PRO A 445 6.89 20.69 7.64
C PRO A 445 8.22 21.43 7.41
N ASP A 446 8.42 22.54 8.10
CA ASP A 446 9.63 23.35 7.92
C ASP A 446 10.86 22.67 8.56
N LYS A 447 10.68 21.95 9.67
CA LYS A 447 11.73 21.15 10.31
C LYS A 447 12.13 19.95 9.40
N ILE A 448 11.18 19.28 8.78
CA ILE A 448 11.42 18.20 7.79
C ILE A 448 12.18 18.76 6.58
N GLN A 449 11.78 19.92 6.06
CA GLN A 449 12.44 20.56 4.92
C GLN A 449 13.94 20.82 5.22
N LYS A 450 14.27 21.31 6.40
CA LYS A 450 15.66 21.53 6.83
C LYS A 450 16.49 20.25 6.85
N ILE A 451 15.91 19.12 7.26
CA ILE A 451 16.61 17.83 7.26
C ILE A 451 16.88 17.37 5.82
N ILE A 452 15.91 17.54 4.93
CA ILE A 452 16.05 17.18 3.51
C ILE A 452 17.11 18.04 2.81
N GLU A 453 17.25 19.31 3.19
CA GLU A 453 18.26 20.22 2.65
C GLU A 453 19.69 19.83 3.06
N ASP A 454 19.88 19.13 4.18
CA ASP A 454 21.21 18.65 4.67
C ASP A 454 21.50 17.19 4.28
N LYS A 455 20.89 16.70 3.20
CA LYS A 455 20.96 15.29 2.78
C LYS A 455 22.34 14.82 2.29
N GLU A 456 23.20 15.73 1.82
CA GLU A 456 24.53 15.39 1.27
C GLU A 456 25.42 14.70 2.29
N ARG A 457 25.33 15.08 3.56
CA ARG A 457 26.07 14.47 4.66
C ARG A 457 25.65 13.02 4.87
N ILE A 458 24.32 12.76 4.80
CA ILE A 458 23.76 11.41 4.88
C ILE A 458 24.16 10.58 3.65
N GLN A 459 24.12 11.19 2.46
CA GLN A 459 24.55 10.55 1.22
C GLN A 459 26.02 10.10 1.28
N TRP A 460 26.90 10.98 1.77
CA TRP A 460 28.32 10.63 1.93
C TRP A 460 28.52 9.46 2.90
N PHE A 461 27.80 9.45 4.01
CA PHE A 461 27.87 8.35 4.96
C PHE A 461 27.32 7.04 4.38
N ALA A 462 26.16 7.10 3.76
CA ALA A 462 25.48 5.95 3.16
C ALA A 462 26.34 5.26 2.09
N ALA A 463 27.05 6.03 1.28
CA ALA A 463 27.96 5.49 0.25
C ALA A 463 29.06 4.60 0.82
N LYS A 464 29.45 4.77 2.08
CA LYS A 464 30.43 3.92 2.76
C LYS A 464 29.85 2.61 3.28
N GLN A 465 28.51 2.52 3.38
CA GLN A 465 27.83 1.38 3.98
C GLN A 465 27.34 0.34 2.94
N VAL A 466 27.68 0.50 1.67
CA VAL A 466 27.21 -0.38 0.57
C VAL A 466 27.60 -1.84 0.74
N ASN A 467 28.67 -2.14 1.45
CA ASN A 467 29.18 -3.47 1.72
C ASN A 467 28.84 -3.99 3.13
N ALA A 468 28.06 -3.24 3.92
CA ALA A 468 27.61 -3.72 5.22
C ALA A 468 26.84 -5.04 5.06
N LYS A 469 27.16 -6.02 5.90
CA LYS A 469 26.43 -7.31 5.92
C LYS A 469 25.16 -7.18 6.73
N ASP A 470 25.29 -6.63 7.94
CA ASP A 470 24.24 -6.43 8.90
C ASP A 470 24.27 -5.00 9.42
N ILE A 471 23.11 -4.44 9.69
CA ILE A 471 22.96 -3.11 10.30
C ILE A 471 21.95 -3.22 11.44
N PHE A 472 22.37 -2.75 12.63
CA PHE A 472 21.49 -2.73 13.79
C PHE A 472 21.02 -1.30 14.08
N PHE A 473 19.72 -1.18 14.33
CA PHE A 473 19.10 0.06 14.78
C PHE A 473 18.72 -0.10 16.25
N ILE A 474 19.10 0.85 17.09
CA ILE A 474 18.79 0.80 18.52
C ILE A 474 18.18 2.10 19.00
N GLY A 475 17.21 2.02 19.89
CA GLY A 475 16.54 3.17 20.48
C GLY A 475 15.71 2.74 21.70
N ARG A 476 15.10 3.69 22.38
CA ARG A 476 14.21 3.45 23.51
C ARG A 476 12.93 4.25 23.34
N GLY A 477 11.77 3.70 23.72
CA GLY A 477 10.49 4.37 23.56
C GLY A 477 10.21 4.70 22.09
N LEU A 478 9.91 5.97 21.79
CA LEU A 478 9.65 6.45 20.42
C LEU A 478 10.87 6.29 19.50
N ASP A 479 12.10 6.36 20.03
CA ASP A 479 13.32 6.12 19.25
C ASP A 479 13.44 4.65 18.81
N TYR A 480 12.92 3.69 19.60
CA TYR A 480 12.79 2.29 19.17
C TYR A 480 11.72 2.15 18.09
N ALA A 481 10.58 2.82 18.25
CA ALA A 481 9.49 2.76 17.26
C ALA A 481 9.95 3.24 15.87
N VAL A 482 10.71 4.35 15.79
CA VAL A 482 11.26 4.84 14.50
C VAL A 482 12.41 3.97 13.98
N SER A 483 13.16 3.33 14.87
CA SER A 483 14.21 2.37 14.49
C SER A 483 13.65 1.16 13.74
N LEU A 484 12.46 0.67 14.11
CA LEU A 484 11.74 -0.37 13.36
C LEU A 484 11.52 0.03 11.90
N GLU A 485 11.07 1.27 11.67
CA GLU A 485 10.84 1.78 10.31
C GLU A 485 12.15 1.97 9.53
N GLY A 486 13.19 2.52 10.17
CA GLY A 486 14.51 2.66 9.54
C GLY A 486 15.11 1.31 9.11
N SER A 487 15.01 0.31 9.97
CA SER A 487 15.42 -1.07 9.66
C SER A 487 14.59 -1.66 8.51
N LEU A 488 13.28 -1.46 8.49
CA LEU A 488 12.44 -1.95 7.40
C LEU A 488 12.84 -1.31 6.06
N LYS A 489 13.02 0.01 5.99
CA LYS A 489 13.46 0.70 4.76
C LYS A 489 14.79 0.16 4.26
N MET A 490 15.74 -0.07 5.17
CA MET A 490 17.05 -0.65 4.80
C MET A 490 16.89 -2.04 4.16
N LYS A 491 16.09 -2.94 4.75
CA LYS A 491 15.82 -4.28 4.22
C LYS A 491 15.15 -4.23 2.83
N GLU A 492 14.10 -3.42 2.71
CA GLU A 492 13.24 -3.38 1.52
C GLU A 492 14.00 -2.99 0.25
N ILE A 493 14.86 -1.97 0.33
CA ILE A 493 15.43 -1.34 -0.86
C ILE A 493 16.92 -1.61 -1.05
N SER A 494 17.68 -1.88 0.01
CA SER A 494 19.13 -2.15 -0.10
C SER A 494 19.47 -3.64 -0.05
N TYR A 495 18.52 -4.47 0.41
CA TYR A 495 18.69 -5.91 0.65
C TYR A 495 19.77 -6.24 1.68
N ILE A 496 20.20 -5.26 2.48
CA ILE A 496 21.06 -5.50 3.63
C ILE A 496 20.18 -5.99 4.78
N HIS A 497 20.60 -7.08 5.42
CA HIS A 497 19.95 -7.55 6.61
C HIS A 497 20.05 -6.49 7.70
N SER A 498 18.94 -6.10 8.29
CA SER A 498 18.93 -5.14 9.38
C SER A 498 17.82 -5.43 10.38
N GLU A 499 18.09 -5.15 11.64
CA GLU A 499 17.14 -5.34 12.71
C GLU A 499 17.11 -4.13 13.65
N ALA A 500 15.95 -3.90 14.26
CA ALA A 500 15.78 -2.86 15.26
C ALA A 500 15.51 -3.51 16.62
N TYR A 501 16.20 -3.02 17.63
CA TYR A 501 16.07 -3.51 19.01
C TYR A 501 15.78 -2.35 19.98
N ALA A 502 14.95 -2.60 20.97
CA ALA A 502 14.95 -1.78 22.16
C ALA A 502 16.37 -1.85 22.76
N ALA A 503 17.05 -0.69 22.88
CA ALA A 503 18.48 -0.65 23.17
C ALA A 503 18.88 -1.45 24.43
N GLY A 504 18.00 -1.50 25.44
CA GLY A 504 18.22 -2.28 26.65
C GLY A 504 18.17 -3.81 26.44
N GLU A 505 17.41 -4.29 25.44
CA GLU A 505 17.27 -5.71 25.13
C GLU A 505 18.49 -6.29 24.41
N LEU A 506 19.31 -5.45 23.78
CA LEU A 506 20.47 -5.90 23.01
C LEU A 506 21.38 -6.84 23.83
N LYS A 507 21.60 -6.53 25.11
CA LYS A 507 22.43 -7.32 26.01
C LYS A 507 21.84 -8.69 26.41
N HIS A 508 20.56 -8.94 26.14
CA HIS A 508 19.91 -10.20 26.49
C HIS A 508 20.01 -11.29 25.39
N GLY A 509 20.96 -11.12 24.46
CA GLY A 509 21.29 -12.12 23.45
C GLY A 509 21.89 -11.53 22.20
N THR A 510 21.21 -10.60 21.54
CA THR A 510 21.53 -10.10 20.19
C THR A 510 22.83 -9.32 20.11
N ILE A 511 23.38 -8.79 21.19
CA ILE A 511 24.70 -8.17 21.24
C ILE A 511 25.82 -9.15 20.82
N SER A 512 25.57 -10.47 20.86
CA SER A 512 26.50 -11.49 20.37
C SER A 512 26.75 -11.43 18.85
N LEU A 513 25.88 -10.73 18.11
CA LEU A 513 26.01 -10.53 16.67
C LEU A 513 26.91 -9.33 16.31
N ILE A 514 27.30 -8.54 17.30
CA ILE A 514 28.16 -7.37 17.07
C ILE A 514 29.60 -7.86 16.89
N GLU A 515 30.12 -7.60 15.71
CA GLU A 515 31.51 -7.88 15.31
C GLU A 515 32.24 -6.57 14.97
N ASP A 516 33.56 -6.65 14.77
CA ASP A 516 34.36 -5.51 14.35
C ASP A 516 33.85 -4.88 13.04
N GLY A 517 33.55 -3.59 13.07
CA GLY A 517 33.00 -2.84 11.94
C GLY A 517 31.49 -3.00 11.72
N THR A 518 30.76 -3.78 12.53
CA THR A 518 29.29 -3.85 12.45
C THR A 518 28.66 -2.48 12.68
N LEU A 519 27.86 -2.00 11.72
CA LEU A 519 27.17 -0.70 11.88
C LEU A 519 26.02 -0.79 12.86
N VAL A 520 26.07 0.03 13.90
CA VAL A 520 24.99 0.24 14.86
C VAL A 520 24.53 1.69 14.80
N ILE A 521 23.26 1.89 14.49
CA ILE A 521 22.62 3.21 14.43
C ILE A 521 21.82 3.42 15.71
N GLY A 522 22.30 4.31 16.56
CA GLY A 522 21.59 4.75 17.75
C GLY A 522 20.69 5.95 17.45
N VAL A 523 19.39 5.82 17.73
CA VAL A 523 18.46 6.95 17.71
C VAL A 523 18.27 7.46 19.13
N LEU A 524 18.54 8.76 19.35
CA LEU A 524 18.67 9.38 20.66
C LEU A 524 17.97 10.74 20.68
N THR A 525 16.65 10.76 20.50
CA THR A 525 15.87 11.99 20.45
C THR A 525 15.06 12.25 21.71
N GLN A 526 14.89 11.23 22.56
CA GLN A 526 14.15 11.31 23.82
C GLN A 526 15.10 11.74 24.96
N SER A 527 14.88 12.92 25.54
CA SER A 527 15.81 13.56 26.48
C SER A 527 16.08 12.71 27.73
N GLU A 528 15.04 12.13 28.33
CA GLU A 528 15.15 11.28 29.53
C GLU A 528 15.84 9.94 29.29
N LEU A 529 15.85 9.47 28.04
CA LEU A 529 16.39 8.16 27.66
C LEU A 529 17.75 8.27 26.96
N TYR A 530 18.21 9.50 26.69
CA TYR A 530 19.42 9.79 25.94
C TYR A 530 20.65 9.10 26.53
N GLU A 531 20.99 9.35 27.78
CA GLU A 531 22.18 8.78 28.45
C GLU A 531 22.13 7.25 28.53
N LYS A 532 20.92 6.68 28.67
CA LYS A 532 20.74 5.23 28.70
C LYS A 532 21.01 4.60 27.33
N THR A 533 20.62 5.28 26.25
CA THR A 533 20.89 4.81 24.89
C THR A 533 22.37 4.99 24.54
N VAL A 534 23.00 6.10 24.93
CA VAL A 534 24.46 6.31 24.80
C VAL A 534 25.22 5.16 25.48
N SER A 535 24.83 4.79 26.70
CA SER A 535 25.44 3.66 27.42
C SER A 535 25.35 2.36 26.63
N ASN A 536 24.21 2.07 25.98
CA ASN A 536 24.08 0.88 25.14
C ASN A 536 24.93 0.97 23.86
N MET A 537 25.11 2.16 23.28
CA MET A 537 26.04 2.36 22.16
C MET A 537 27.49 2.08 22.58
N VAL A 538 27.91 2.52 23.78
CA VAL A 538 29.23 2.23 24.33
C VAL A 538 29.43 0.71 24.52
N GLU A 539 28.41 -0.03 24.96
CA GLU A 539 28.46 -1.49 25.04
C GLU A 539 28.71 -2.14 23.67
N CYS A 540 28.12 -1.61 22.59
CA CYS A 540 28.36 -2.07 21.22
C CYS A 540 29.78 -1.69 20.74
N ARG A 541 30.23 -0.46 21.03
CA ARG A 541 31.59 0.01 20.69
C ARG A 541 32.68 -0.85 21.32
N SER A 542 32.49 -1.30 22.56
CA SER A 542 33.46 -2.17 23.25
C SER A 542 33.62 -3.54 22.59
N ARG A 543 32.77 -3.86 21.62
CA ARG A 543 32.80 -5.09 20.79
C ARG A 543 33.18 -4.84 19.35
N GLY A 544 33.65 -3.62 19.03
CA GLY A 544 34.13 -3.26 17.71
C GLY A 544 33.07 -2.65 16.77
N ALA A 545 31.86 -2.36 17.25
CA ALA A 545 30.84 -1.71 16.40
C ALA A 545 31.29 -0.34 15.89
N TYR A 546 30.95 -0.06 14.63
CA TYR A 546 30.99 1.28 14.06
C TYR A 546 29.67 1.99 14.34
N LEU A 547 29.73 3.14 15.01
CA LEU A 547 28.55 3.76 15.59
C LEU A 547 28.09 4.99 14.80
N MET A 548 26.81 5.05 14.47
CA MET A 548 26.14 6.26 14.02
C MET A 548 25.15 6.73 15.07
N GLY A 549 25.24 7.99 15.49
CA GLY A 549 24.28 8.65 16.37
C GLY A 549 23.33 9.56 15.61
N LEU A 550 22.02 9.35 15.74
CA LEU A 550 20.97 10.25 15.25
C LEU A 550 20.31 10.95 16.43
N THR A 551 20.54 12.25 16.57
CA THR A 551 20.09 13.01 17.73
C THR A 551 19.68 14.44 17.36
N THR A 552 19.24 15.22 18.33
CA THR A 552 18.86 16.62 18.13
C THR A 552 20.04 17.57 18.27
N TYR A 553 19.98 18.74 17.62
CA TYR A 553 20.92 19.82 17.85
C TYR A 553 21.03 20.16 19.35
N GLY A 554 22.24 20.33 19.83
CA GLY A 554 22.58 20.59 21.24
C GLY A 554 23.14 19.37 21.98
N ASN A 555 22.97 18.16 21.47
CA ASN A 555 23.51 16.91 22.06
C ASN A 555 24.90 16.59 21.45
N TYR A 556 25.82 17.55 21.45
CA TYR A 556 27.10 17.41 20.75
C TYR A 556 28.08 16.45 21.43
N ASN A 557 27.87 16.11 22.70
CA ASN A 557 28.65 15.12 23.44
C ASN A 557 28.53 13.68 22.86
N ILE A 558 27.57 13.43 21.99
CA ILE A 558 27.47 12.14 21.27
C ILE A 558 28.70 11.89 20.38
N GLU A 559 29.41 12.94 19.93
CA GLU A 559 30.61 12.82 19.11
C GLU A 559 31.78 12.14 19.84
N ASP A 560 31.75 12.08 21.17
CA ASP A 560 32.71 11.31 21.96
C ASP A 560 32.45 9.79 21.87
N THR A 561 31.23 9.43 21.52
CA THR A 561 30.77 8.01 21.44
C THR A 561 30.55 7.54 20.01
N ALA A 562 29.99 8.35 19.12
CA ALA A 562 29.64 7.95 17.77
C ALA A 562 30.74 8.30 16.76
N ASP A 563 31.00 7.42 15.80
CA ASP A 563 31.95 7.63 14.71
C ASP A 563 31.38 8.54 13.62
N PHE A 564 30.06 8.62 13.54
CA PHE A 564 29.32 9.53 12.68
C PHE A 564 28.05 10.01 13.39
N THR A 565 27.70 11.28 13.21
CA THR A 565 26.54 11.87 13.86
C THR A 565 25.67 12.61 12.86
N VAL A 566 24.36 12.43 12.97
CA VAL A 566 23.32 13.20 12.27
C VAL A 566 22.52 13.98 13.29
N TYR A 567 22.44 15.29 13.09
CA TYR A 567 21.65 16.19 13.93
C TYR A 567 20.37 16.61 13.23
N ILE A 568 19.25 16.57 13.97
CA ILE A 568 17.95 17.02 13.50
C ILE A 568 17.39 18.14 14.39
N PRO A 569 16.46 18.97 13.88
CA PRO A 569 15.81 19.99 14.68
C PRO A 569 15.09 19.42 15.89
N LYS A 570 14.98 20.20 16.96
CA LYS A 570 14.16 19.88 18.13
C LYS A 570 12.67 20.14 17.83
N THR A 571 11.82 19.33 18.42
CA THR A 571 10.37 19.53 18.50
C THR A 571 9.87 18.93 19.82
N ASP A 572 8.56 18.98 20.10
CA ASP A 572 8.00 18.22 21.22
C ASP A 572 8.33 16.72 21.06
N GLU A 573 8.69 16.07 22.17
CA GLU A 573 9.19 14.69 22.15
C GLU A 573 8.23 13.69 21.52
N HIS A 574 6.91 13.92 21.61
CA HIS A 574 5.88 13.08 20.97
C HIS A 574 5.97 13.10 19.44
N PHE A 575 6.55 14.15 18.84
CA PHE A 575 6.61 14.32 17.38
C PHE A 575 8.00 14.01 16.80
N MET A 576 8.96 13.63 17.61
CA MET A 576 10.34 13.39 17.17
C MET A 576 10.44 12.27 16.13
N THR A 577 9.54 11.29 16.17
CA THR A 577 9.45 10.21 15.16
C THR A 577 9.30 10.76 13.74
N SER A 578 8.52 11.84 13.54
CA SER A 578 8.33 12.49 12.24
C SER A 578 9.59 13.14 11.67
N LEU A 579 10.52 13.54 12.53
CA LEU A 579 11.81 14.11 12.13
C LEU A 579 12.89 13.04 11.98
N ALA A 580 12.96 12.10 12.94
CA ALA A 580 13.99 11.07 12.96
C ALA A 580 13.88 10.07 11.79
N VAL A 581 12.67 9.85 11.26
CA VAL A 581 12.47 8.93 10.12
C VAL A 581 13.10 9.46 8.83
N ILE A 582 13.21 10.78 8.64
CA ILE A 582 13.70 11.39 7.39
C ILE A 582 15.15 11.01 7.09
N PRO A 583 16.13 11.17 8.02
CA PRO A 583 17.51 10.70 7.81
C PRO A 583 17.59 9.19 7.54
N LEU A 584 16.73 8.38 8.19
CA LEU A 584 16.71 6.92 8.00
C LEU A 584 16.21 6.53 6.62
N GLN A 585 15.18 7.20 6.09
CA GLN A 585 14.69 7.03 4.73
C GLN A 585 15.77 7.43 3.70
N LEU A 586 16.42 8.59 3.89
CA LEU A 586 17.51 9.06 3.04
C LEU A 586 18.69 8.09 3.04
N MET A 587 19.04 7.54 4.21
CA MET A 587 20.11 6.56 4.34
C MET A 587 19.80 5.29 3.54
N GLY A 588 18.62 4.71 3.71
CA GLY A 588 18.17 3.55 2.93
C GLY A 588 18.21 3.82 1.43
N TYR A 589 17.70 4.96 1.00
CA TYR A 589 17.73 5.39 -0.40
C TYR A 589 19.16 5.47 -0.95
N TYR A 590 20.07 6.21 -0.29
CA TYR A 590 21.42 6.42 -0.81
C TYR A 590 22.29 5.16 -0.78
N VAL A 591 22.14 4.28 0.21
CA VAL A 591 22.79 2.96 0.22
C VAL A 591 22.34 2.17 -1.01
N SER A 592 21.05 2.16 -1.32
CA SER A 592 20.47 1.40 -2.42
C SER A 592 20.91 1.93 -3.80
N VAL A 593 20.87 3.25 -3.98
CA VAL A 593 21.34 3.90 -5.20
C VAL A 593 22.84 3.64 -5.42
N SER A 594 23.65 3.73 -4.36
CA SER A 594 25.09 3.45 -4.43
C SER A 594 25.40 1.98 -4.76
N LYS A 595 24.46 1.06 -4.48
CA LYS A 595 24.51 -0.35 -4.91
C LYS A 595 23.99 -0.57 -6.34
N GLY A 596 23.47 0.47 -7.01
CA GLY A 596 22.87 0.37 -8.34
C GLY A 596 21.51 -0.35 -8.35
N LEU A 597 20.77 -0.30 -7.24
CA LEU A 597 19.47 -0.97 -7.08
C LEU A 597 18.32 -0.06 -7.49
N ASP A 598 17.23 -0.65 -7.98
CA ASP A 598 15.98 0.05 -8.28
C ASP A 598 15.21 0.30 -6.98
N VAL A 599 15.27 1.52 -6.46
CA VAL A 599 14.63 1.91 -5.19
C VAL A 599 13.12 2.07 -5.30
N ASP A 600 12.60 2.33 -6.51
CA ASP A 600 11.16 2.49 -6.73
C ASP A 600 10.45 1.14 -6.81
N LYS A 601 11.15 0.13 -7.37
CA LYS A 601 10.62 -1.21 -7.60
C LYS A 601 11.60 -2.28 -7.09
N PRO A 602 11.79 -2.39 -5.77
CA PRO A 602 12.69 -3.39 -5.20
C PRO A 602 12.16 -4.80 -5.48
N ARG A 603 13.11 -5.75 -5.60
CA ARG A 603 12.77 -7.15 -5.88
C ARG A 603 11.87 -7.74 -4.80
N ASN A 604 11.01 -8.66 -5.19
CA ASN A 604 10.15 -9.45 -4.29
C ASN A 604 9.17 -8.63 -3.43
N LEU A 605 8.92 -7.36 -3.77
CA LEU A 605 7.97 -6.50 -3.05
C LEU A 605 6.93 -5.93 -4.00
N ALA A 606 5.75 -5.71 -3.47
CA ALA A 606 4.65 -5.02 -4.12
C ALA A 606 4.16 -3.86 -3.24
N LYS A 607 3.71 -2.74 -3.85
CA LYS A 607 3.27 -1.54 -3.12
C LYS A 607 2.12 -1.81 -2.14
N SER A 608 1.22 -2.72 -2.48
CA SER A 608 0.07 -3.07 -1.64
C SER A 608 -0.22 -4.57 -1.77
N VAL A 609 -0.36 -5.27 -0.65
CA VAL A 609 -0.67 -6.70 -0.59
C VAL A 609 -2.18 -6.86 -0.43
N THR A 610 -2.87 -7.19 -1.53
CA THR A 610 -4.34 -7.34 -1.58
C THR A 610 -4.78 -8.79 -1.68
N VAL A 611 -3.87 -9.71 -1.50
CA VAL A 611 -4.12 -11.15 -1.43
C VAL A 611 -3.42 -11.71 -0.21
N GLU A 612 -3.91 -12.82 0.28
CA GLU A 612 -3.31 -13.60 1.35
C GLU A 612 -2.31 -14.62 0.81
#